data_c3387b4d5afb6a33b40f8becef9af91f
#
_entry.id   c3387b4d5afb6a33b40f8becef9af91f
#
_cell.length_a   1.000
_cell.length_b   1.000
_cell.length_c   1.000
_cell.angle_alpha   90.00
_cell.angle_beta   90.00
_cell.angle_gamma   90.00
#
_symmetry.space_group_name_H-M   'P 1'
#
loop_
_entity.id
_entity.type
_entity.pdbx_description
1 polymer ?
#
loop_
_entity_poly.entity_id
_entity_poly.type
_entity_poly.pdbx_seq_one_letter_code
_entity_poly.pdbx_strand_id
1 'polypeptide(L)'
;MKNEVSNFVKKNELTKAERTTSAGGCRADWIDREAMGHVLAALMPENRLAIEVAIATGLRISDVLSIETDKLRDKNGELGNRNRITVRELKTGKNRRVYLPNELLEKMIRIAGKYYVFEGRINPKKHRTRQAVAKDMKRARQILRAKKLVVSPHTARKMWAVEQTKNGKDIRKLQKLMNHSDP
;
A
#
# COMPACT_ATOMS: atom_id res chain seq x y z
N MET A 1 20.13 4.42 17.09
CA MET A 1 19.91 4.49 15.62
C MET A 1 20.80 3.54 14.81
N LYS A 2 22.14 3.51 14.95
CA LYS A 2 23.00 2.59 14.15
C LYS A 2 22.75 1.09 14.48
N ASN A 3 22.49 0.75 15.75
CA ASN A 3 22.24 -0.62 16.17
C ASN A 3 20.85 -1.14 15.76
N GLU A 4 19.83 -0.30 15.73
CA GLU A 4 18.46 -0.66 15.34
C GLU A 4 18.36 -0.98 13.84
N VAL A 5 19.04 -0.19 13.00
CA VAL A 5 19.10 -0.44 11.56
C VAL A 5 19.87 -1.74 11.25
N SER A 6 20.93 -2.04 12.02
CA SER A 6 21.67 -3.29 11.88
C SER A 6 20.83 -4.52 12.27
N ASN A 7 20.06 -4.42 13.35
CA ASN A 7 19.13 -5.48 13.79
C ASN A 7 17.95 -5.66 12.82
N PHE A 8 17.45 -4.57 12.25
CA PHE A 8 16.45 -4.57 11.18
C PHE A 8 16.93 -5.40 9.97
N VAL A 9 18.15 -5.17 9.50
CA VAL A 9 18.71 -5.90 8.35
C VAL A 9 18.90 -7.37 8.67
N LYS A 10 19.45 -7.73 9.87
CA LYS A 10 19.69 -9.10 10.29
C LYS A 10 18.39 -9.91 10.47
N LYS A 11 17.37 -9.34 11.10
CA LYS A 11 16.08 -10.01 11.34
C LYS A 11 15.36 -10.38 10.04
N ASN A 12 15.53 -9.58 8.98
CA ASN A 12 14.95 -9.85 7.67
C ASN A 12 15.84 -10.73 6.75
N GLU A 13 17.09 -11.03 7.15
CA GLU A 13 17.95 -12.00 6.43
C GLU A 13 17.59 -13.47 6.74
N LEU A 14 16.95 -13.76 7.86
CA LEU A 14 16.60 -15.11 8.30
C LEU A 14 15.51 -15.80 7.47
N THR A 15 14.78 -15.07 6.62
CA THR A 15 13.74 -15.62 5.76
C THR A 15 14.23 -16.10 4.39
N LYS A 16 15.54 -16.30 4.24
CA LYS A 16 16.15 -16.70 2.96
C LYS A 16 15.80 -18.13 2.52
N ALA A 17 15.35 -18.98 3.43
CA ALA A 17 15.02 -20.39 3.16
C ALA A 17 13.71 -20.59 2.36
N GLU A 18 12.81 -19.58 2.30
CA GLU A 18 11.51 -19.68 1.61
C GLU A 18 11.50 -19.03 0.22
N ARG A 19 12.64 -18.61 -0.31
CA ARG A 19 12.75 -18.03 -1.64
C ARG A 19 12.85 -19.09 -2.72
N THR A 20 11.82 -19.90 -2.91
CA THR A 20 11.72 -20.73 -4.11
C THR A 20 11.42 -19.84 -5.32
N THR A 21 12.45 -19.66 -6.14
CA THR A 21 12.40 -18.94 -7.40
C THR A 21 11.81 -19.82 -8.47
N SER A 22 10.60 -19.54 -8.89
CA SER A 22 10.19 -19.91 -10.24
C SER A 22 10.27 -18.67 -11.13
N ALA A 23 11.09 -18.76 -12.18
CA ALA A 23 11.22 -17.85 -13.32
C ALA A 23 11.41 -16.35 -13.01
N GLY A 24 12.66 -15.90 -12.96
CA GLY A 24 13.14 -14.61 -13.49
C GLY A 24 12.61 -13.27 -12.96
N GLY A 25 11.61 -13.22 -12.11
CA GLY A 25 11.03 -11.99 -11.59
C GLY A 25 11.35 -11.75 -10.11
N CYS A 26 11.90 -10.58 -9.79
CA CYS A 26 12.13 -10.18 -8.40
C CYS A 26 10.78 -9.99 -7.69
N ARG A 27 10.32 -11.00 -6.95
CA ARG A 27 9.07 -10.89 -6.17
C ARG A 27 9.30 -9.99 -4.96
N ALA A 28 8.37 -9.08 -4.68
CA ALA A 28 8.37 -8.26 -3.48
C ALA A 28 8.37 -9.15 -2.22
N ASP A 29 9.21 -8.85 -1.25
CA ASP A 29 9.25 -9.58 0.02
C ASP A 29 8.06 -9.19 0.91
N TRP A 30 7.63 -10.12 1.77
CA TRP A 30 6.85 -9.79 2.95
C TRP A 30 7.80 -9.26 4.02
N ILE A 31 7.37 -8.24 4.74
CA ILE A 31 8.12 -7.68 5.88
C ILE A 31 7.16 -7.49 7.05
N ASP A 32 7.69 -7.52 8.27
CA ASP A 32 6.90 -7.28 9.47
C ASP A 32 6.50 -5.80 9.61
N ARG A 33 5.68 -5.51 10.62
CA ARG A 33 5.13 -4.16 10.86
C ARG A 33 6.22 -3.16 11.24
N GLU A 34 7.19 -3.58 12.04
CA GLU A 34 8.31 -2.76 12.49
C GLU A 34 9.18 -2.34 11.30
N ALA A 35 9.56 -3.33 10.47
CA ALA A 35 10.31 -3.12 9.26
C ALA A 35 9.61 -2.19 8.27
N MET A 36 8.29 -2.36 8.10
CA MET A 36 7.51 -1.45 7.28
C MET A 36 7.45 -0.05 7.89
N GLY A 37 7.38 0.09 9.21
CA GLY A 37 7.41 1.36 9.92
C GLY A 37 8.65 2.18 9.55
N HIS A 38 9.82 1.57 9.54
CA HIS A 38 11.07 2.22 9.10
C HIS A 38 11.02 2.66 7.63
N VAL A 39 10.48 1.80 6.76
CA VAL A 39 10.30 2.16 5.34
C VAL A 39 9.37 3.35 5.19
N LEU A 40 8.22 3.32 5.86
CA LEU A 40 7.22 4.39 5.83
C LEU A 40 7.79 5.72 6.33
N ALA A 41 8.60 5.69 7.40
CA ALA A 41 9.25 6.90 7.95
C ALA A 41 10.19 7.59 6.94
N ALA A 42 10.77 6.84 6.01
CA ALA A 42 11.68 7.35 4.98
C ALA A 42 10.98 7.79 3.68
N LEU A 43 9.65 7.57 3.55
CA LEU A 43 8.89 7.97 2.36
C LEU A 43 8.46 9.44 2.43
N MET A 44 8.23 10.02 1.25
CA MET A 44 7.52 11.29 1.11
C MET A 44 6.10 11.16 1.69
N PRO A 45 5.55 12.19 2.36
CA PRO A 45 4.29 12.11 3.12
C PRO A 45 3.12 11.52 2.33
N GLU A 46 2.89 11.96 1.09
CA GLU A 46 1.77 11.49 0.28
C GLU A 46 1.97 10.04 -0.19
N ASN A 47 3.22 9.64 -0.49
CA ASN A 47 3.54 8.26 -0.84
C ASN A 47 3.40 7.33 0.37
N ARG A 48 3.81 7.80 1.55
CA ARG A 48 3.62 7.12 2.83
C ARG A 48 2.14 6.85 3.06
N LEU A 49 1.30 7.89 2.98
CA LEU A 49 -0.14 7.74 3.18
C LEU A 49 -0.76 6.77 2.16
N ALA A 50 -0.35 6.83 0.89
CA ALA A 50 -0.84 5.89 -0.12
C ALA A 50 -0.48 4.43 0.22
N ILE A 51 0.71 4.16 0.76
CA ILE A 51 1.12 2.83 1.22
C ILE A 51 0.35 2.43 2.48
N GLU A 52 0.14 3.33 3.45
CA GLU A 52 -0.67 3.08 4.65
C GLU A 52 -2.11 2.68 4.27
N VAL A 53 -2.72 3.36 3.30
CA VAL A 53 -4.05 3.01 2.77
C VAL A 53 -4.01 1.63 2.07
N ALA A 54 -2.96 1.33 1.31
CA ALA A 54 -2.81 0.01 0.67
C ALA A 54 -2.68 -1.13 1.71
N ILE A 55 -1.95 -0.89 2.82
CA ILE A 55 -1.84 -1.84 3.94
C ILE A 55 -3.19 -2.05 4.64
N ALA A 56 -3.96 -0.99 4.86
CA ALA A 56 -5.24 -1.07 5.55
C ALA A 56 -6.34 -1.74 4.70
N THR A 57 -6.34 -1.53 3.38
CA THR A 57 -7.43 -1.96 2.48
C THR A 57 -7.11 -3.18 1.63
N GLY A 58 -5.82 -3.50 1.46
CA GLY A 58 -5.35 -4.51 0.52
C GLY A 58 -5.57 -4.14 -0.95
N LEU A 59 -5.86 -2.90 -1.29
CA LEU A 59 -5.93 -2.43 -2.67
C LEU A 59 -4.56 -2.44 -3.35
N ARG A 60 -4.53 -2.55 -4.68
CA ARG A 60 -3.31 -2.27 -5.44
C ARG A 60 -2.99 -0.78 -5.34
N ILE A 61 -1.70 -0.44 -5.32
CA ILE A 61 -1.30 0.97 -5.22
C ILE A 61 -1.89 1.83 -6.36
N SER A 62 -2.03 1.29 -7.57
CA SER A 62 -2.70 1.99 -8.66
C SER A 62 -4.16 2.34 -8.34
N ASP A 63 -4.86 1.42 -7.67
CA ASP A 63 -6.26 1.60 -7.30
C ASP A 63 -6.39 2.60 -6.14
N VAL A 64 -5.43 2.60 -5.20
CA VAL A 64 -5.36 3.63 -4.13
C VAL A 64 -5.14 5.02 -4.71
N LEU A 65 -4.18 5.15 -5.63
CA LEU A 65 -3.83 6.43 -6.23
C LEU A 65 -4.95 7.00 -7.10
N SER A 66 -5.79 6.14 -7.69
CA SER A 66 -6.94 6.53 -8.51
C SER A 66 -8.20 6.87 -7.70
N ILE A 67 -8.15 6.89 -6.37
CA ILE A 67 -9.31 7.31 -5.56
C ILE A 67 -9.62 8.78 -5.85
N GLU A 68 -10.80 9.00 -6.40
CA GLU A 68 -11.35 10.33 -6.65
C GLU A 68 -11.76 11.00 -5.34
N THR A 69 -11.55 12.30 -5.22
CA THR A 69 -11.92 13.07 -4.01
C THR A 69 -13.41 12.98 -3.71
N ASP A 70 -14.26 12.93 -4.75
CA ASP A 70 -15.70 12.81 -4.57
C ASP A 70 -16.15 11.50 -3.90
N LYS A 71 -15.31 10.45 -3.92
CA LYS A 71 -15.60 9.21 -3.18
C LYS A 71 -15.51 9.38 -1.67
N LEU A 72 -14.84 10.43 -1.19
CA LEU A 72 -14.74 10.78 0.22
C LEU A 72 -15.83 11.77 0.66
N ARG A 73 -16.67 12.26 -0.27
CA ARG A 73 -17.78 13.16 0.04
C ARG A 73 -19.01 12.38 0.49
N ASP A 74 -19.75 12.94 1.40
CA ASP A 74 -21.05 12.42 1.82
C ASP A 74 -22.19 12.83 0.84
N LYS A 75 -23.44 12.57 1.22
CA LYS A 75 -24.62 12.93 0.42
C LYS A 75 -24.82 14.44 0.30
N ASN A 76 -24.27 15.21 1.23
CA ASN A 76 -24.35 16.68 1.26
C ASN A 76 -23.17 17.32 0.50
N GLY A 77 -22.24 16.50 -0.03
CA GLY A 77 -21.04 16.96 -0.71
C GLY A 77 -19.91 17.34 0.24
N GLU A 78 -20.06 17.12 1.55
CA GLU A 78 -19.02 17.36 2.54
C GLU A 78 -18.02 16.21 2.62
N LEU A 79 -16.74 16.56 2.82
CA LEU A 79 -15.68 15.57 3.04
C LEU A 79 -15.77 15.04 4.47
N GLY A 80 -15.73 13.72 4.65
CA GLY A 80 -15.38 13.17 5.94
C GLY A 80 -16.29 12.13 6.56
N ASN A 81 -17.50 11.88 6.06
CA ASN A 81 -18.45 11.01 6.76
C ASN A 81 -18.56 9.57 6.21
N ARG A 82 -17.67 9.17 5.29
CA ARG A 82 -17.74 7.84 4.67
C ARG A 82 -16.50 7.00 4.90
N ASN A 83 -16.53 6.16 5.92
CA ASN A 83 -15.50 5.15 6.16
C ASN A 83 -15.51 4.00 5.14
N ARG A 84 -16.58 3.87 4.35
CA ARG A 84 -16.72 2.84 3.31
C ARG A 84 -16.81 3.51 1.95
N ILE A 85 -15.81 3.24 1.12
CA ILE A 85 -15.77 3.71 -0.26
C ILE A 85 -15.80 2.54 -1.24
N THR A 86 -16.32 2.79 -2.43
CA THR A 86 -16.27 1.84 -3.55
C THR A 86 -15.22 2.29 -4.53
N VAL A 87 -14.22 1.43 -4.74
CA VAL A 87 -13.12 1.67 -5.68
C VAL A 87 -13.27 0.72 -6.86
N ARG A 88 -13.19 1.24 -8.08
CA ARG A 88 -13.12 0.44 -9.29
C ARG A 88 -11.67 0.04 -9.52
N GLU A 89 -11.39 -1.26 -9.46
CA GLU A 89 -10.04 -1.77 -9.69
C GLU A 89 -9.63 -1.59 -11.16
N LEU A 90 -8.54 -0.91 -11.43
CA LEU A 90 -8.06 -0.60 -12.78
C LEU A 90 -7.71 -1.86 -13.58
N LYS A 91 -7.14 -2.89 -12.92
CA LYS A 91 -6.74 -4.12 -13.59
C LYS A 91 -7.90 -5.03 -13.96
N THR A 92 -8.94 -5.09 -13.14
CA THR A 92 -10.05 -6.06 -13.26
C THR A 92 -11.37 -5.44 -13.69
N GLY A 93 -11.48 -4.11 -13.64
CA GLY A 93 -12.70 -3.35 -13.86
C GLY A 93 -13.80 -3.57 -12.80
N LYS A 94 -13.54 -4.44 -11.80
CA LYS A 94 -14.52 -4.79 -10.77
C LYS A 94 -14.60 -3.72 -9.68
N ASN A 95 -15.79 -3.50 -9.16
CA ASN A 95 -16.01 -2.62 -8.02
C ASN A 95 -15.68 -3.38 -6.72
N ARG A 96 -14.87 -2.76 -5.87
CA ARG A 96 -14.52 -3.27 -4.56
C ARG A 96 -14.89 -2.26 -3.49
N ARG A 97 -15.71 -2.68 -2.53
CA ARG A 97 -16.04 -1.89 -1.35
C ARG A 97 -14.96 -2.12 -0.29
N VAL A 98 -14.35 -1.05 0.20
CA VAL A 98 -13.31 -1.08 1.23
C VAL A 98 -13.69 -0.21 2.41
N TYR A 99 -13.19 -0.58 3.58
CA TYR A 99 -13.32 0.21 4.80
C TYR A 99 -12.02 0.98 5.04
N LEU A 100 -12.14 2.26 5.35
CA LEU A 100 -11.03 3.14 5.73
C LEU A 100 -11.13 3.44 7.24
N PRO A 101 -10.09 3.16 8.04
CA PRO A 101 -10.00 3.66 9.41
C PRO A 101 -10.13 5.19 9.45
N ASN A 102 -10.80 5.72 10.46
CA ASN A 102 -11.06 7.17 10.59
C ASN A 102 -9.79 8.00 10.48
N GLU A 103 -8.73 7.56 11.16
CA GLU A 103 -7.43 8.24 11.12
C GLU A 103 -6.85 8.37 9.70
N LEU A 104 -6.97 7.30 8.88
CA LEU A 104 -6.52 7.34 7.48
C LEU A 104 -7.44 8.20 6.63
N LEU A 105 -8.75 8.14 6.88
CA LEU A 105 -9.72 8.97 6.19
C LEU A 105 -9.44 10.47 6.42
N GLU A 106 -9.21 10.87 7.66
CA GLU A 106 -8.85 12.26 7.99
C GLU A 106 -7.55 12.71 7.31
N LYS A 107 -6.51 11.85 7.33
CA LYS A 107 -5.26 12.13 6.61
C LYS A 107 -5.48 12.29 5.11
N MET A 108 -6.31 11.43 4.51
CA MET A 108 -6.67 11.51 3.09
C MET A 108 -7.41 12.80 2.75
N ILE A 109 -8.36 13.21 3.60
CA ILE A 109 -9.13 14.45 3.43
C ILE A 109 -8.21 15.67 3.47
N ARG A 110 -7.24 15.70 4.39
CA ARG A 110 -6.30 16.83 4.52
C ARG A 110 -5.44 17.05 3.27
N ILE A 111 -5.12 16.00 2.53
CA ILE A 111 -4.29 16.09 1.31
C ILE A 111 -5.09 16.02 0.02
N ALA A 112 -6.40 15.76 0.11
CA ALA A 112 -7.26 15.57 -1.05
C ALA A 112 -7.23 16.80 -1.96
N GLY A 113 -6.88 16.56 -3.22
CA GLY A 113 -6.92 17.59 -4.24
C GLY A 113 -8.33 17.76 -4.82
N LYS A 114 -8.43 18.53 -5.90
CA LYS A 114 -9.72 18.81 -6.55
C LYS A 114 -10.35 17.57 -7.20
N TYR A 115 -9.53 16.72 -7.84
CA TYR A 115 -10.02 15.56 -8.61
C TYR A 115 -9.71 14.24 -7.93
N TYR A 116 -8.49 14.09 -7.42
CA TYR A 116 -7.99 12.87 -6.79
C TYR A 116 -7.47 13.16 -5.38
N VAL A 117 -7.58 12.17 -4.51
CA VAL A 117 -6.96 12.25 -3.17
C VAL A 117 -5.43 12.38 -3.31
N PHE A 118 -4.85 11.64 -4.24
CA PHE A 118 -3.42 11.65 -4.53
C PHE A 118 -3.17 12.29 -5.89
N GLU A 119 -3.26 13.60 -5.97
CA GLU A 119 -3.05 14.32 -7.22
C GLU A 119 -1.63 14.18 -7.77
N GLY A 120 -1.51 14.24 -9.08
CA GLY A 120 -0.24 14.30 -9.78
C GLY A 120 0.45 15.66 -9.55
N ARG A 121 1.75 15.62 -9.27
CA ARG A 121 2.54 16.83 -8.98
C ARG A 121 2.53 17.86 -10.12
N ILE A 122 2.53 17.39 -11.38
CA ILE A 122 2.62 18.25 -12.56
C ILE A 122 1.21 18.59 -13.09
N ASN A 123 0.28 17.64 -13.02
CA ASN A 123 -1.06 17.81 -13.55
C ASN A 123 -2.10 17.32 -12.52
N PRO A 124 -2.84 18.25 -11.88
CA PRO A 124 -3.87 17.91 -10.89
C PRO A 124 -5.03 17.09 -11.47
N LYS A 125 -5.28 17.16 -12.79
CA LYS A 125 -6.30 16.34 -13.48
C LYS A 125 -5.89 14.87 -13.63
N LYS A 126 -4.68 14.50 -13.22
CA LYS A 126 -4.18 13.13 -13.19
C LYS A 126 -3.79 12.76 -11.76
N HIS A 127 -4.05 11.53 -11.39
CA HIS A 127 -3.56 11.02 -10.11
C HIS A 127 -2.04 10.78 -10.13
N ARG A 128 -1.42 10.72 -8.97
CA ARG A 128 -0.01 10.35 -8.78
C ARG A 128 0.27 8.99 -9.42
N THR A 129 1.46 8.79 -9.95
CA THR A 129 1.81 7.57 -10.66
C THR A 129 2.35 6.48 -9.73
N ARG A 130 2.07 5.22 -10.06
CA ARG A 130 2.66 4.05 -9.37
C ARG A 130 4.19 4.10 -9.39
N GLN A 131 4.76 4.58 -10.49
CA GLN A 131 6.21 4.71 -10.66
C GLN A 131 6.82 5.70 -9.66
N ALA A 132 6.13 6.81 -9.37
CA ALA A 132 6.59 7.78 -8.37
C ALA A 132 6.68 7.13 -6.97
N VAL A 133 5.67 6.37 -6.57
CA VAL A 133 5.67 5.64 -5.30
C VAL A 133 6.77 4.56 -5.28
N ALA A 134 6.91 3.78 -6.34
CA ALA A 134 7.93 2.74 -6.44
C ALA A 134 9.36 3.32 -6.38
N LYS A 135 9.60 4.45 -7.05
CA LYS A 135 10.89 5.16 -7.01
C LYS A 135 11.21 5.63 -5.60
N ASP A 136 10.22 6.17 -4.88
CA ASP A 136 10.40 6.63 -3.51
C ASP A 136 10.66 5.46 -2.54
N MET A 137 9.97 4.34 -2.67
CA MET A 137 10.25 3.12 -1.91
C MET A 137 11.66 2.59 -2.18
N LYS A 138 12.14 2.65 -3.43
CA LYS A 138 13.52 2.30 -3.77
C LYS A 138 14.51 3.22 -3.07
N ARG A 139 14.25 4.54 -3.03
CA ARG A 139 15.04 5.53 -2.30
C ARG A 139 15.07 5.23 -0.80
N ALA A 140 13.90 4.99 -0.19
CA ALA A 140 13.80 4.64 1.23
C ALA A 140 14.64 3.40 1.58
N ARG A 141 14.58 2.35 0.75
CA ARG A 141 15.41 1.15 0.90
C ARG A 141 16.92 1.47 0.86
N GLN A 142 17.35 2.40 0.00
CA GLN A 142 18.75 2.82 -0.09
C GLN A 142 19.19 3.57 1.18
N ILE A 143 18.37 4.49 1.69
CA ILE A 143 18.61 5.24 2.93
C ILE A 143 18.76 4.25 4.11
N LEU A 144 17.90 3.25 4.20
CA LEU A 144 17.93 2.23 5.25
C LEU A 144 19.04 1.19 5.05
N ARG A 145 19.85 1.30 3.99
CA ARG A 145 20.89 0.33 3.61
C ARG A 145 20.37 -1.12 3.48
N ALA A 146 19.07 -1.28 3.30
CA ALA A 146 18.41 -2.58 3.20
C ALA A 146 18.52 -3.17 1.78
N LYS A 147 19.74 -3.28 1.23
CA LYS A 147 19.99 -3.68 -0.17
C LYS A 147 19.41 -5.04 -0.54
N LYS A 148 19.38 -5.99 0.41
CA LYS A 148 18.88 -7.35 0.19
C LYS A 148 17.35 -7.46 0.27
N LEU A 149 16.67 -6.46 0.83
CA LEU A 149 15.22 -6.45 1.02
C LEU A 149 14.52 -5.91 -0.23
N VAL A 150 13.65 -6.71 -0.83
CA VAL A 150 12.88 -6.30 -2.02
C VAL A 150 11.54 -5.73 -1.58
N VAL A 151 11.53 -4.43 -1.27
CA VAL A 151 10.31 -3.70 -0.89
C VAL A 151 9.75 -2.95 -2.09
N SER A 152 8.47 -3.14 -2.34
CA SER A 152 7.73 -2.48 -3.41
C SER A 152 6.29 -2.19 -2.96
N PRO A 153 5.49 -1.45 -3.73
CA PRO A 153 4.07 -1.27 -3.41
C PRO A 153 3.28 -2.58 -3.23
N HIS A 154 3.72 -3.70 -3.83
CA HIS A 154 3.11 -5.01 -3.62
C HIS A 154 3.35 -5.58 -2.21
N THR A 155 4.41 -5.16 -1.52
CA THR A 155 4.67 -5.53 -0.13
C THR A 155 3.51 -5.14 0.78
N ALA A 156 2.95 -3.93 0.60
CA ALA A 156 1.80 -3.45 1.36
C ALA A 156 0.59 -4.41 1.26
N ARG A 157 0.31 -4.88 0.05
CA ARG A 157 -0.81 -5.80 -0.20
C ARG A 157 -0.55 -7.21 0.36
N LYS A 158 0.72 -7.67 0.33
CA LYS A 158 1.11 -8.92 1.00
C LYS A 158 0.93 -8.83 2.51
N MET A 159 1.33 -7.71 3.12
CA MET A 159 1.13 -7.47 4.56
C MET A 159 -0.36 -7.52 4.93
N TRP A 160 -1.21 -6.85 4.16
CA TRP A 160 -2.66 -6.94 4.37
C TRP A 160 -3.16 -8.39 4.31
N ALA A 161 -2.74 -9.17 3.31
CA ALA A 161 -3.16 -10.56 3.16
C ALA A 161 -2.74 -11.42 4.35
N VAL A 162 -1.49 -11.32 4.78
CA VAL A 162 -0.97 -12.04 5.95
C VAL A 162 -1.72 -11.65 7.23
N GLU A 163 -2.01 -10.36 7.42
CA GLU A 163 -2.78 -9.88 8.58
C GLU A 163 -4.21 -10.43 8.57
N GLN A 164 -4.87 -10.46 7.41
CA GLN A 164 -6.20 -11.04 7.31
C GLN A 164 -6.21 -12.55 7.60
N THR A 165 -5.15 -13.27 7.18
CA THR A 165 -4.99 -14.71 7.51
C THR A 165 -4.77 -14.90 9.01
N LYS A 166 -3.93 -14.09 9.65
CA LYS A 166 -3.72 -14.11 11.12
C LYS A 166 -5.02 -13.84 11.89
N ASN A 167 -5.90 -13.02 11.33
CA ASN A 167 -7.22 -12.72 11.88
C ASN A 167 -8.28 -13.79 11.54
N GLY A 168 -7.87 -14.98 11.10
CA GLY A 168 -8.74 -16.13 10.88
C GLY A 168 -9.56 -16.08 9.60
N LYS A 169 -9.27 -15.18 8.65
CA LYS A 169 -9.98 -15.19 7.37
C LYS A 169 -9.53 -16.35 6.50
N ASP A 170 -10.52 -17.04 5.92
CA ASP A 170 -10.30 -18.13 4.97
C ASP A 170 -9.48 -17.66 3.76
N ILE A 171 -8.42 -18.40 3.45
CA ILE A 171 -7.49 -18.13 2.33
C ILE A 171 -8.24 -18.05 0.99
N ARG A 172 -9.23 -18.91 0.75
CA ARG A 172 -10.05 -18.88 -0.49
C ARG A 172 -10.86 -17.59 -0.62
N LYS A 173 -11.40 -17.09 0.51
CA LYS A 173 -12.08 -15.78 0.54
C LYS A 173 -11.11 -14.64 0.28
N LEU A 174 -9.89 -14.71 0.82
CA LEU A 174 -8.85 -13.72 0.57
C LEU A 174 -8.39 -13.71 -0.89
N GLN A 175 -8.22 -14.87 -1.52
CA GLN A 175 -7.89 -14.99 -2.94
C GLN A 175 -8.96 -14.30 -3.81
N LYS A 176 -10.25 -14.57 -3.55
CA LYS A 176 -11.36 -13.90 -4.23
C LYS A 176 -11.32 -12.38 -4.01
N LEU A 177 -11.08 -11.90 -2.78
CA LEU A 177 -10.95 -10.47 -2.47
C LEU A 177 -9.74 -9.84 -3.15
N MET A 178 -8.67 -10.58 -3.34
CA MET A 178 -7.47 -10.13 -4.05
C MET A 178 -7.59 -10.27 -5.57
N ASN A 179 -8.68 -10.82 -6.10
CA ASN A 179 -8.86 -11.10 -7.52
C ASN A 179 -7.62 -11.81 -8.12
N HIS A 180 -7.09 -12.81 -7.40
CA HIS A 180 -6.09 -13.71 -7.93
C HIS A 180 -6.80 -14.79 -8.74
N SER A 181 -6.37 -15.00 -9.98
CA SER A 181 -6.97 -15.97 -10.91
C SER A 181 -6.55 -17.40 -10.62
N ASP A 182 -5.42 -17.60 -9.91
CA ASP A 182 -4.91 -18.90 -9.52
C ASP A 182 -4.61 -18.99 -8.02
N PRO A 183 -4.79 -20.19 -7.42
CA PRO A 183 -4.42 -20.46 -6.03
C PRO A 183 -2.91 -20.41 -5.79
#